data_1d11c2811d48d5743ac5467d905ee392
#
_entry.id   1d11c2811d48d5743ac5467d905ee392
#
_cell.length_a   1.000
_cell.length_b   1.000
_cell.length_c   1.000
_cell.angle_alpha   90.00
_cell.angle_beta   90.00
_cell.angle_gamma   90.00
#
_symmetry.space_group_name_H-M   'P 1'
#
loop_
_entity.id
_entity.type
_entity.pdbx_description
1 polymer ?
#
loop_
_entity_poly.entity_id
_entity_poly.type
_entity_poly.pdbx_seq_one_letter_code
_entity_poly.pdbx_strand_id
1 'polypeptide(L)'
;NIFSSPTLKDREIALAALETVGIRHLANRPCTMLSGGEWQLTLIARALAQEPRIMILDEPTSHLDMGNQVRILRVVRSLAEKGLAIIMASHFPDHAFIAATETAILDRGHMVHKGRPDEVITAEHLETAYGIVVKVLRIGEGVDRKACFPTLQDSARSATGADNTG
;
A
#
# COMPACT_ATOMS: atom_id res chain seq x y z
N ASN A 1 11.63 20.09 23.89
CA ASN A 1 11.29 19.92 25.31
C ASN A 1 10.11 18.95 25.39
N ILE A 2 10.33 17.74 25.86
CA ILE A 2 9.33 16.63 25.86
C ILE A 2 8.10 16.95 26.74
N PHE A 3 8.18 17.97 27.58
CA PHE A 3 7.15 18.37 28.54
C PHE A 3 6.47 19.71 28.23
N SER A 4 6.74 20.32 27.07
CA SER A 4 6.05 21.56 26.67
C SER A 4 4.69 21.24 26.05
N SER A 5 3.66 22.01 26.43
CA SER A 5 2.37 21.96 25.73
C SER A 5 2.55 22.38 24.27
N PRO A 6 1.79 21.78 23.32
CA PRO A 6 1.83 22.18 21.92
C PRO A 6 1.58 23.69 21.76
N THR A 7 2.37 24.34 20.92
CA THR A 7 2.20 25.74 20.56
C THR A 7 1.05 25.92 19.57
N LEU A 8 0.62 27.16 19.34
CA LEU A 8 -0.36 27.47 18.28
C LEU A 8 0.14 27.02 16.91
N LYS A 9 1.44 27.19 16.63
CA LYS A 9 2.07 26.72 15.39
C LYS A 9 2.01 25.21 15.24
N ASP A 10 2.27 24.45 16.29
CA ASP A 10 2.18 22.98 16.26
C ASP A 10 0.76 22.53 15.95
N ARG A 11 -0.24 23.25 16.50
CA ARG A 11 -1.65 22.96 16.21
C ARG A 11 -2.01 23.26 14.75
N GLU A 12 -1.52 24.34 14.19
CA GLU A 12 -1.74 24.67 12.77
C GLU A 12 -1.12 23.61 11.85
N ILE A 13 0.11 23.17 12.12
CA ILE A 13 0.78 22.10 11.37
C ILE A 13 -0.04 20.80 11.45
N ALA A 14 -0.48 20.42 12.65
CA ALA A 14 -1.30 19.22 12.83
C ALA A 14 -2.63 19.30 12.07
N LEU A 15 -3.31 20.45 12.08
CA LEU A 15 -4.56 20.66 11.34
C LEU A 15 -4.35 20.62 9.83
N ALA A 16 -3.25 21.17 9.33
CA ALA A 16 -2.87 21.09 7.90
C ALA A 16 -2.57 19.64 7.47
N ALA A 17 -1.90 18.86 8.32
CA ALA A 17 -1.65 17.45 8.08
C ALA A 17 -2.97 16.65 8.03
N LEU A 18 -3.89 16.86 8.95
CA LEU A 18 -5.23 16.25 8.95
C LEU A 18 -6.04 16.62 7.70
N GLU A 19 -5.94 17.87 7.25
CA GLU A 19 -6.56 18.33 5.99
C GLU A 19 -5.99 17.59 4.79
N THR A 20 -4.67 17.45 4.74
CA THR A 20 -3.95 16.79 3.64
C THR A 20 -4.40 15.34 3.46
N VAL A 21 -4.71 14.63 4.53
CA VAL A 21 -5.23 13.25 4.48
C VAL A 21 -6.77 13.16 4.51
N GLY A 22 -7.46 14.31 4.50
CA GLY A 22 -8.93 14.39 4.37
C GLY A 22 -9.72 14.04 5.63
N ILE A 23 -9.15 14.21 6.83
CA ILE A 23 -9.82 13.94 8.11
C ILE A 23 -9.81 15.12 9.09
N ARG A 24 -9.66 16.36 8.60
CA ARG A 24 -9.68 17.56 9.44
C ARG A 24 -10.93 17.66 10.34
N HIS A 25 -12.08 17.19 9.86
CA HIS A 25 -13.33 17.15 10.61
C HIS A 25 -13.27 16.29 11.88
N LEU A 26 -12.27 15.42 12.02
CA LEU A 26 -12.04 14.58 13.18
C LEU A 26 -11.06 15.17 14.20
N ALA A 27 -10.55 16.40 13.98
CA ALA A 27 -9.49 17.00 14.79
C ALA A 27 -9.79 17.06 16.30
N ASN A 28 -11.05 17.15 16.69
CA ASN A 28 -11.47 17.20 18.10
C ASN A 28 -12.05 15.86 18.60
N ARG A 29 -12.04 14.82 17.77
CA ARG A 29 -12.57 13.51 18.14
C ARG A 29 -11.52 12.70 18.91
N PRO A 30 -11.83 12.10 20.04
CA PRO A 30 -10.91 11.20 20.75
C PRO A 30 -10.43 10.06 19.86
N CYS A 31 -9.14 9.74 19.90
CA CYS A 31 -8.55 8.67 19.08
C CYS A 31 -9.21 7.30 19.31
N THR A 32 -9.72 7.06 20.53
CA THR A 32 -10.44 5.84 20.90
C THR A 32 -11.81 5.69 20.23
N MET A 33 -12.30 6.75 19.59
CA MET A 33 -13.59 6.76 18.88
C MET A 33 -13.42 6.75 17.35
N LEU A 34 -12.19 6.57 16.85
CA LEU A 34 -11.91 6.50 15.42
C LEU A 34 -12.10 5.07 14.90
N SER A 35 -12.63 4.95 13.69
CA SER A 35 -12.60 3.68 12.94
C SER A 35 -11.16 3.29 12.56
N GLY A 36 -10.93 2.03 12.18
CA GLY A 36 -9.59 1.59 11.77
C GLY A 36 -9.00 2.42 10.64
N GLY A 37 -9.79 2.76 9.61
CA GLY A 37 -9.35 3.60 8.51
C GLY A 37 -9.06 5.05 8.92
N GLU A 38 -9.91 5.65 9.79
CA GLU A 38 -9.67 6.98 10.35
C GLU A 38 -8.42 7.02 11.23
N TRP A 39 -8.23 5.97 12.02
CA TRP A 39 -7.02 5.82 12.83
C TRP A 39 -5.77 5.75 11.95
N GLN A 40 -5.78 4.93 10.90
CA GLN A 40 -4.65 4.81 10.00
C GLN A 40 -4.32 6.13 9.29
N LEU A 41 -5.33 6.88 8.83
CA LEU A 41 -5.13 8.23 8.29
C LEU A 41 -4.57 9.19 9.34
N THR A 42 -4.96 9.05 10.60
CA THR A 42 -4.40 9.85 11.70
C THR A 42 -2.93 9.55 11.92
N LEU A 43 -2.50 8.28 11.80
CA LEU A 43 -1.08 7.92 11.89
C LEU A 43 -0.27 8.52 10.74
N ILE A 44 -0.81 8.52 9.51
CA ILE A 44 -0.18 9.16 8.35
C ILE A 44 -0.10 10.68 8.57
N ALA A 45 -1.19 11.33 9.04
CA ALA A 45 -1.19 12.77 9.36
C ALA A 45 -0.16 13.12 10.45
N ARG A 46 -0.03 12.29 11.48
CA ARG A 46 0.99 12.45 12.52
C ARG A 46 2.42 12.41 11.96
N ALA A 47 2.67 11.49 11.03
CA ALA A 47 3.96 11.43 10.35
C ALA A 47 4.20 12.66 9.46
N LEU A 48 3.18 13.13 8.72
CA LEU A 48 3.25 14.33 7.89
C LEU A 48 3.51 15.61 8.70
N ALA A 49 2.95 15.72 9.91
CA ALA A 49 3.16 16.87 10.77
C ALA A 49 4.62 17.04 11.22
N GLN A 50 5.46 16.04 11.02
CA GLN A 50 6.92 16.10 11.23
C GLN A 50 7.67 16.63 10.01
N GLU A 51 6.97 17.01 8.94
CA GLU A 51 7.53 17.49 7.66
C GLU A 51 8.66 16.60 7.11
N PRO A 52 8.44 15.25 6.99
CA PRO A 52 9.46 14.32 6.60
C PRO A 52 9.83 14.50 5.13
N ARG A 53 11.09 14.22 4.78
CA ARG A 53 11.52 14.06 3.38
C ARG A 53 11.22 12.67 2.83
N ILE A 54 11.22 11.67 3.72
CA ILE A 54 10.95 10.27 3.39
C ILE A 54 9.97 9.73 4.44
N MET A 55 8.93 9.03 3.99
CA MET A 55 7.96 8.34 4.84
C MET A 55 8.04 6.84 4.60
N ILE A 56 8.12 6.07 5.67
CA ILE A 56 8.09 4.60 5.62
C ILE A 56 6.77 4.14 6.22
N LEU A 57 6.03 3.35 5.45
CA LEU A 57 4.74 2.79 5.83
C LEU A 57 4.84 1.26 5.81
N ASP A 58 4.64 0.65 6.96
CA ASP A 58 4.62 -0.80 7.09
C ASP A 58 3.18 -1.28 7.16
N GLU A 59 2.74 -1.99 6.12
CA GLU A 59 1.40 -2.54 5.96
C GLU A 59 0.24 -1.56 6.31
N PRO A 60 0.20 -0.35 5.73
CA PRO A 60 -0.76 0.68 6.17
C PRO A 60 -2.22 0.38 5.86
N THR A 61 -2.49 -0.70 5.13
CA THR A 61 -3.83 -1.13 4.71
C THR A 61 -4.30 -2.42 5.39
N SER A 62 -3.45 -3.05 6.21
CA SER A 62 -3.79 -4.28 6.92
C SER A 62 -5.00 -4.12 7.82
N HIS A 63 -5.84 -5.14 7.86
CA HIS A 63 -7.07 -5.19 8.66
C HIS A 63 -8.14 -4.14 8.30
N LEU A 64 -8.02 -3.47 7.15
CA LEU A 64 -9.02 -2.54 6.64
C LEU A 64 -9.90 -3.20 5.58
N ASP A 65 -11.15 -2.75 5.51
CA ASP A 65 -12.02 -3.07 4.38
C ASP A 65 -11.50 -2.44 3.07
N MET A 66 -11.97 -2.95 1.95
CA MET A 66 -11.53 -2.52 0.60
C MET A 66 -11.68 -1.01 0.38
N GLY A 67 -12.74 -0.39 0.89
CA GLY A 67 -12.97 1.05 0.75
C GLY A 67 -11.91 1.88 1.45
N ASN A 68 -11.60 1.51 2.70
CA ASN A 68 -10.55 2.15 3.48
C ASN A 68 -9.16 1.87 2.91
N GLN A 69 -8.86 0.66 2.42
CA GLN A 69 -7.61 0.36 1.72
C GLN A 69 -7.38 1.30 0.53
N VAL A 70 -8.37 1.42 -0.35
CA VAL A 70 -8.29 2.31 -1.53
C VAL A 70 -8.14 3.77 -1.11
N ARG A 71 -8.80 4.21 -0.03
CA ARG A 71 -8.67 5.55 0.51
C ARG A 71 -7.23 5.84 0.96
N ILE A 72 -6.60 4.91 1.69
CA ILE A 72 -5.21 5.02 2.12
C ILE A 72 -4.27 5.08 0.91
N LEU A 73 -4.43 4.19 -0.07
CA LEU A 73 -3.59 4.15 -1.26
C LEU A 73 -3.70 5.44 -2.09
N ARG A 74 -4.90 6.04 -2.18
CA ARG A 74 -5.08 7.36 -2.83
C ARG A 74 -4.32 8.46 -2.10
N VAL A 75 -4.35 8.47 -0.76
CA VAL A 75 -3.60 9.44 0.04
C VAL A 75 -2.10 9.25 -0.20
N VAL A 76 -1.58 8.02 -0.11
CA VAL A 76 -0.18 7.68 -0.35
C VAL A 76 0.26 8.16 -1.74
N ARG A 77 -0.50 7.84 -2.77
CA ARG A 77 -0.24 8.27 -4.15
C ARG A 77 -0.22 9.80 -4.28
N SER A 78 -1.22 10.49 -3.73
CA SER A 78 -1.29 11.96 -3.77
C SER A 78 -0.11 12.63 -3.07
N LEU A 79 0.38 12.06 -1.97
CA LEU A 79 1.56 12.55 -1.26
C LEU A 79 2.84 12.36 -2.09
N ALA A 80 2.98 11.20 -2.75
CA ALA A 80 4.10 10.95 -3.64
C ALA A 80 4.09 11.89 -4.86
N GLU A 81 2.93 12.15 -5.46
CA GLU A 81 2.74 13.11 -6.55
C GLU A 81 3.11 14.56 -6.13
N LYS A 82 3.01 14.88 -4.85
CA LYS A 82 3.46 16.16 -4.28
C LYS A 82 4.94 16.20 -3.91
N GLY A 83 5.70 15.15 -4.22
CA GLY A 83 7.15 15.09 -4.06
C GLY A 83 7.63 14.45 -2.75
N LEU A 84 6.74 13.88 -1.92
CA LEU A 84 7.17 13.12 -0.76
C LEU A 84 7.69 11.74 -1.20
N ALA A 85 8.93 11.39 -0.84
CA ALA A 85 9.43 10.05 -1.05
C ALA A 85 8.76 9.08 -0.07
N ILE A 86 8.12 8.01 -0.60
CA ILE A 86 7.38 7.04 0.22
C ILE A 86 7.88 5.64 -0.08
N ILE A 87 8.20 4.90 0.97
CA ILE A 87 8.47 3.47 0.93
C ILE A 87 7.32 2.78 1.67
N MET A 88 6.61 1.88 0.99
CA MET A 88 5.47 1.17 1.56
C MET A 88 5.69 -0.34 1.44
N ALA A 89 5.66 -1.06 2.56
CA ALA A 89 5.55 -2.50 2.55
C ALA A 89 4.08 -2.92 2.47
N SER A 90 3.78 -3.96 1.70
CA SER A 90 2.44 -4.55 1.57
C SER A 90 2.54 -6.00 1.13
N HIS A 91 1.66 -6.84 1.66
CA HIS A 91 1.48 -8.22 1.19
C HIS A 91 0.41 -8.36 0.09
N PHE A 92 -0.17 -7.25 -0.38
CA PHE A 92 -1.11 -7.21 -1.49
C PHE A 92 -0.42 -6.70 -2.76
N PRO A 93 -0.09 -7.59 -3.76
CA PRO A 93 0.58 -7.17 -4.99
C PRO A 93 -0.18 -6.11 -5.77
N ASP A 94 -1.51 -6.12 -5.72
CA ASP A 94 -2.38 -5.15 -6.40
C ASP A 94 -2.15 -3.69 -5.97
N HIS A 95 -1.66 -3.48 -4.75
CA HIS A 95 -1.35 -2.14 -4.26
C HIS A 95 -0.25 -1.46 -5.07
N ALA A 96 0.69 -2.24 -5.63
CA ALA A 96 1.74 -1.72 -6.49
C ALA A 96 1.14 -1.06 -7.76
N PHE A 97 0.15 -1.69 -8.39
CA PHE A 97 -0.51 -1.11 -9.57
C PHE A 97 -1.34 0.15 -9.26
N ILE A 98 -1.75 0.33 -8.00
CA ILE A 98 -2.59 1.46 -7.59
C ILE A 98 -1.73 2.67 -7.20
N ALA A 99 -0.65 2.46 -6.45
CA ALA A 99 0.03 3.54 -5.75
C ALA A 99 1.54 3.63 -6.00
N ALA A 100 2.20 2.61 -6.55
CA ALA A 100 3.64 2.61 -6.68
C ALA A 100 4.12 3.11 -8.05
N THR A 101 5.25 3.83 -8.08
CA THR A 101 6.02 4.14 -9.29
C THR A 101 7.10 3.11 -9.56
N GLU A 102 7.70 2.58 -8.48
CA GLU A 102 8.61 1.44 -8.47
C GLU A 102 8.14 0.43 -7.43
N THR A 103 8.43 -0.84 -7.65
CA THR A 103 8.15 -1.91 -6.71
C THR A 103 9.32 -2.88 -6.62
N ALA A 104 9.38 -3.60 -5.52
CA ALA A 104 10.35 -4.67 -5.33
C ALA A 104 9.67 -5.86 -4.65
N ILE A 105 10.11 -7.08 -5.01
CA ILE A 105 9.73 -8.31 -4.30
C ILE A 105 10.87 -8.67 -3.37
N LEU A 106 10.51 -8.88 -2.10
CA LEU A 106 11.41 -9.38 -1.07
C LEU A 106 11.08 -10.85 -0.80
N ASP A 107 12.07 -11.71 -0.93
CA ASP A 107 11.97 -13.12 -0.55
C ASP A 107 13.14 -13.49 0.37
N ARG A 108 12.83 -14.10 1.51
CA ARG A 108 13.80 -14.58 2.53
C ARG A 108 14.89 -13.56 2.88
N GLY A 109 14.50 -12.27 2.98
CA GLY A 109 15.39 -11.17 3.33
C GLY A 109 16.22 -10.62 2.16
N HIS A 110 16.00 -11.10 0.94
CA HIS A 110 16.66 -10.61 -0.26
C HIS A 110 15.69 -9.90 -1.18
N MET A 111 16.14 -8.83 -1.84
CA MET A 111 15.40 -8.19 -2.92
C MET A 111 15.65 -8.99 -4.21
N VAL A 112 14.65 -9.77 -4.64
CA VAL A 112 14.78 -10.66 -5.80
C VAL A 112 14.42 -9.99 -7.12
N HIS A 113 13.47 -9.04 -7.10
CA HIS A 113 13.06 -8.27 -8.27
C HIS A 113 12.85 -6.81 -7.88
N LYS A 114 13.20 -5.88 -8.77
CA LYS A 114 12.96 -4.45 -8.61
C LYS A 114 12.71 -3.80 -9.99
N GLY A 115 11.74 -2.89 -10.09
CA GLY A 115 11.42 -2.16 -11.31
C GLY A 115 10.02 -1.56 -11.27
N ARG A 116 9.46 -1.29 -12.42
CA ARG A 116 8.07 -0.81 -12.54
C ARG A 116 7.09 -1.91 -12.12
N PRO A 117 5.93 -1.57 -11.55
CA PRO A 117 4.94 -2.57 -11.13
C PRO A 117 4.59 -3.58 -12.24
N ASP A 118 4.42 -3.11 -13.48
CA ASP A 118 4.08 -3.97 -14.62
C ASP A 118 5.15 -4.99 -15.01
N GLU A 119 6.41 -4.71 -14.70
CA GLU A 119 7.57 -5.55 -14.99
C GLU A 119 7.85 -6.54 -13.86
N VAL A 120 7.60 -6.12 -12.63
CA VAL A 120 7.94 -6.89 -11.42
C VAL A 120 6.79 -7.76 -10.96
N ILE A 121 5.54 -7.25 -11.01
CA ILE A 121 4.36 -8.01 -10.59
C ILE A 121 3.88 -8.86 -11.77
N THR A 122 4.51 -10.02 -11.95
CA THR A 122 4.18 -11.03 -12.96
C THR A 122 3.69 -12.31 -12.32
N ALA A 123 2.99 -13.16 -13.07
CA ALA A 123 2.55 -14.48 -12.59
C ALA A 123 3.75 -15.30 -12.09
N GLU A 124 4.81 -15.39 -12.88
CA GLU A 124 6.03 -16.14 -12.57
C GLU A 124 6.70 -15.67 -11.26
N HIS A 125 6.89 -14.37 -11.08
CA HIS A 125 7.52 -13.83 -9.88
C HIS A 125 6.66 -14.05 -8.64
N LEU A 126 5.32 -13.89 -8.77
CA LEU A 126 4.41 -14.12 -7.65
C LEU A 126 4.29 -15.61 -7.31
N GLU A 127 4.28 -16.50 -8.31
CA GLU A 127 4.30 -17.95 -8.08
C GLU A 127 5.56 -18.38 -7.33
N THR A 128 6.72 -17.82 -7.70
CA THR A 128 7.98 -18.08 -7.01
C THR A 128 7.95 -17.58 -5.57
N ALA A 129 7.43 -16.35 -5.34
CA ALA A 129 7.42 -15.75 -4.02
C ALA A 129 6.38 -16.36 -3.06
N TYR A 130 5.20 -16.74 -3.58
CA TYR A 130 4.08 -17.24 -2.76
C TYR A 130 3.90 -18.76 -2.80
N GLY A 131 4.52 -19.47 -3.76
CA GLY A 131 4.39 -20.92 -3.92
C GLY A 131 3.03 -21.38 -4.43
N ILE A 132 2.21 -20.49 -4.99
CA ILE A 132 0.86 -20.76 -5.53
C ILE A 132 0.74 -20.19 -6.94
N VAL A 133 -0.12 -20.80 -7.76
CA VAL A 133 -0.41 -20.28 -9.11
C VAL A 133 -1.21 -18.98 -9.01
N VAL A 134 -0.65 -17.91 -9.58
CA VAL A 134 -1.27 -16.57 -9.63
C VAL A 134 -1.47 -16.15 -11.07
N LYS A 135 -2.67 -15.68 -11.41
CA LYS A 135 -2.93 -15.05 -12.71
C LYS A 135 -2.86 -13.53 -12.56
N VAL A 136 -2.09 -12.90 -13.42
CA VAL A 136 -2.01 -11.44 -13.51
C VAL A 136 -2.71 -11.01 -14.79
N LEU A 137 -3.87 -10.41 -14.67
CA LEU A 137 -4.74 -10.06 -15.79
C LEU A 137 -4.88 -8.54 -15.90
N ARG A 138 -4.93 -8.03 -17.15
CA ARG A 138 -5.28 -6.63 -17.40
C ARG A 138 -6.80 -6.49 -17.36
N ILE A 139 -7.30 -5.61 -16.51
CA ILE A 139 -8.72 -5.29 -16.43
C ILE A 139 -8.98 -4.21 -17.49
N GLY A 140 -9.87 -4.51 -18.45
CA GLY A 140 -10.38 -3.57 -19.44
C GLY A 140 -11.57 -2.75 -18.92
N GLU A 141 -12.24 -2.01 -19.82
CA GLU A 141 -13.48 -1.28 -19.57
C GLU A 141 -13.45 -0.33 -18.36
N GLY A 142 -12.81 0.83 -18.54
CA GLY A 142 -12.80 1.93 -17.54
C GLY A 142 -11.76 1.79 -16.43
N VAL A 143 -11.07 0.67 -16.33
CA VAL A 143 -9.98 0.44 -15.37
C VAL A 143 -8.76 -0.12 -16.10
N ASP A 144 -7.88 0.78 -16.60
CA ASP A 144 -6.64 0.36 -17.29
C ASP A 144 -5.55 0.01 -16.28
N ARG A 145 -5.67 -1.13 -15.62
CA ARG A 145 -4.65 -1.67 -14.70
C ARG A 145 -4.66 -3.21 -14.71
N LYS A 146 -3.57 -3.80 -14.22
CA LYS A 146 -3.52 -5.23 -13.92
C LYS A 146 -4.11 -5.53 -12.53
N ALA A 147 -4.53 -6.77 -12.33
CA ALA A 147 -4.91 -7.31 -11.04
C ALA A 147 -4.41 -8.76 -10.90
N CYS A 148 -4.16 -9.15 -9.65
CA CYS A 148 -3.63 -10.46 -9.29
C CYS A 148 -4.76 -11.35 -8.76
N PHE A 149 -4.88 -12.56 -9.32
CA PHE A 149 -5.90 -13.53 -8.95
C PHE A 149 -5.20 -14.82 -8.52
N PRO A 150 -5.10 -15.11 -7.21
CA PRO A 150 -4.59 -16.40 -6.75
C PRO A 150 -5.56 -17.51 -7.15
N THR A 151 -5.02 -18.68 -7.50
CA THR A 151 -5.81 -19.88 -7.77
C THR A 151 -5.66 -20.88 -6.64
N LEU A 152 -6.56 -21.89 -6.58
CA LEU A 152 -6.45 -22.98 -5.61
C LEU A 152 -5.46 -24.08 -6.04
N GLN A 153 -4.67 -23.84 -7.09
CA GLN A 153 -3.69 -24.79 -7.59
C GLN A 153 -2.31 -24.48 -7.00
N ASP A 154 -1.62 -25.51 -6.51
CA ASP A 154 -0.22 -25.39 -6.12
C ASP A 154 0.66 -25.30 -7.37
N SER A 155 1.70 -24.46 -7.35
CA SER A 155 2.63 -24.26 -8.48
C SER A 155 3.33 -25.57 -8.94
N ALA A 156 3.53 -26.53 -8.04
CA ALA A 156 4.14 -27.82 -8.34
C ALA A 156 3.26 -28.76 -9.19
N ARG A 157 1.95 -28.50 -9.32
CA ARG A 157 1.03 -29.36 -10.10
C ARG A 157 0.89 -28.98 -11.57
N SER A 158 1.29 -27.77 -11.96
CA SER A 158 1.20 -27.32 -13.36
C SER A 158 2.29 -27.91 -14.27
N ALA A 159 3.39 -28.42 -13.72
CA ALA A 159 4.48 -29.03 -14.49
C ALA A 159 4.23 -30.47 -14.93
N THR A 160 3.22 -31.16 -14.38
CA THR A 160 2.96 -32.61 -14.64
C THR A 160 1.75 -32.88 -15.53
N GLY A 161 1.06 -31.85 -16.01
CA GLY A 161 -0.20 -31.99 -16.79
C GLY A 161 -0.07 -32.03 -18.31
N ALA A 162 1.15 -32.06 -18.87
CA ALA A 162 1.37 -31.97 -20.34
C ALA A 162 1.80 -33.29 -21.00
N ASP A 163 1.78 -34.42 -20.29
CA ASP A 163 2.12 -35.70 -20.90
C ASP A 163 1.11 -36.78 -20.49
N ASN A 164 -0.05 -36.81 -21.15
CA ASN A 164 -0.81 -38.05 -21.36
C ASN A 164 -1.96 -37.85 -22.37
N THR A 165 -1.61 -37.78 -23.66
CA THR A 165 -2.49 -38.23 -24.76
C THR A 165 -1.59 -38.89 -25.80
N GLY A 166 -1.44 -40.18 -25.62
CA GLY A 166 -1.04 -41.15 -26.65
C GLY A 166 -2.24 -41.99 -26.99
#